data_9cf9aa2a2220912d96db48c84e641d7f
#
_entry.id   9cf9aa2a2220912d96db48c84e641d7f
#
_cell.length_a   1.000
_cell.length_b   1.000
_cell.length_c   1.000
_cell.angle_alpha   90.00
_cell.angle_beta   90.00
_cell.angle_gamma   90.00
#
_symmetry.space_group_name_H-M   'P 1'
#
loop_
_entity.id
_entity.type
_entity.pdbx_description
1 polymer ?
#
loop_
_entity_poly.entity_id
_entity_poly.type
_entity_poly.pdbx_seq_one_letter_code
_entity_poly.pdbx_strand_id
1 'polypeptide(L)'
;MQTNSAPRSFSLLHSGLIGDKFNTTYAHEVIVTAETDMIEAAARDHVAAHFEGNIRSNAGFAWSDCVVMDIDNDHSEQEQDWIDPEGLVRLLPDVEFWCVNSRSNMAQKGDFRARPRFHVYFPIAPEASIDAYVNLKRSLASYFDFFDEHALDAARFIFGVSTPQVFFHKGEITLDEWVAERIYRNLEVEGASIAEGSRNATLSRYAACVLIRHGVSDQARLLFQNKAELCEPPLDTKELESIWRSATKFAAKVAADPAYITPEEYESLMSIKPEHFTDVDQASVLALEYAN
;
A
#
# COMPACT_ATOMS: atom_id res chain seq x y z
N MET A 1 6.89 -18.37 -21.76
CA MET A 1 6.24 -19.39 -20.93
C MET A 1 5.66 -18.64 -19.75
N GLN A 2 4.33 -18.48 -19.68
CA GLN A 2 3.69 -17.93 -18.50
C GLN A 2 3.90 -18.95 -17.37
N THR A 3 4.63 -18.57 -16.34
CA THR A 3 4.73 -19.35 -15.10
C THR A 3 3.36 -19.28 -14.45
N ASN A 4 2.69 -20.43 -14.41
CA ASN A 4 1.34 -20.58 -13.82
C ASN A 4 1.49 -20.64 -12.28
N SER A 5 2.05 -19.57 -11.69
CA SER A 5 2.09 -19.45 -10.23
C SER A 5 0.69 -19.13 -9.69
N ALA A 6 0.33 -19.71 -8.55
CA ALA A 6 -0.93 -19.42 -7.88
C ALA A 6 -1.03 -17.93 -7.51
N PRO A 7 -2.25 -17.40 -7.29
CA PRO A 7 -2.44 -16.06 -6.70
C PRO A 7 -1.69 -15.95 -5.37
N ARG A 8 -1.23 -14.73 -5.02
CA ARG A 8 -0.75 -14.46 -3.66
C ARG A 8 -1.91 -14.56 -2.68
N SER A 9 -1.68 -15.22 -1.56
CA SER A 9 -2.68 -15.37 -0.51
C SER A 9 -2.73 -14.10 0.34
N PHE A 10 -3.91 -13.77 0.84
CA PHE A 10 -4.13 -12.74 1.84
C PHE A 10 -5.37 -13.06 2.66
N SER A 11 -5.54 -12.41 3.80
CA SER A 11 -6.66 -12.65 4.70
C SER A 11 -7.72 -11.55 4.64
N LEU A 12 -8.99 -11.96 4.71
CA LEU A 12 -10.13 -11.08 4.94
C LEU A 12 -10.93 -11.62 6.13
N LEU A 13 -11.47 -10.70 6.94
CA LEU A 13 -12.30 -11.09 8.08
C LEU A 13 -13.73 -10.60 7.86
N HIS A 14 -14.72 -11.49 7.94
CA HIS A 14 -16.11 -11.09 7.77
C HIS A 14 -16.93 -11.23 9.07
N SER A 15 -18.01 -10.48 9.14
CA SER A 15 -18.91 -10.42 10.29
C SER A 15 -19.92 -11.58 10.36
N GLY A 16 -20.09 -12.34 9.28
CA GLY A 16 -21.21 -13.26 9.08
C GLY A 16 -22.51 -12.57 8.67
N LEU A 17 -22.58 -11.24 8.71
CA LEU A 17 -23.74 -10.41 8.39
C LEU A 17 -23.59 -9.75 7.01
N ILE A 18 -24.67 -9.16 6.52
CA ILE A 18 -24.68 -8.35 5.31
C ILE A 18 -25.51 -7.08 5.54
N GLY A 19 -24.89 -5.93 5.30
CA GLY A 19 -25.55 -4.62 5.34
C GLY A 19 -25.65 -3.99 6.73
N ASP A 20 -24.95 -4.48 7.73
CA ASP A 20 -24.97 -3.93 9.10
C ASP A 20 -23.79 -2.97 9.32
N LYS A 21 -24.02 -1.67 9.08
CA LYS A 21 -23.04 -0.62 9.29
C LYS A 21 -22.65 -0.39 10.76
N PHE A 22 -23.43 -0.90 11.71
CA PHE A 22 -23.18 -0.74 13.14
C PHE A 22 -22.37 -1.89 13.72
N ASN A 23 -22.21 -2.99 12.98
CA ASN A 23 -21.40 -4.08 13.43
C ASN A 23 -19.91 -3.66 13.53
N THR A 24 -19.28 -4.06 14.63
CA THR A 24 -17.87 -3.84 14.88
C THR A 24 -17.07 -5.13 15.02
N THR A 25 -17.73 -6.29 15.01
CA THR A 25 -17.08 -7.60 15.23
C THR A 25 -16.90 -8.32 13.89
N TYR A 26 -15.67 -8.71 13.60
CA TYR A 26 -15.26 -9.41 12.39
C TYR A 26 -14.38 -10.60 12.81
N ALA A 27 -15.00 -11.75 13.01
CA ALA A 27 -14.35 -12.91 13.64
C ALA A 27 -14.17 -14.12 12.70
N HIS A 28 -14.69 -14.05 11.48
CA HIS A 28 -14.62 -15.16 10.53
C HIS A 28 -13.54 -14.84 9.48
N GLU A 29 -12.41 -15.51 9.61
CA GLU A 29 -11.29 -15.34 8.69
C GLU A 29 -11.49 -16.22 7.45
N VAL A 30 -11.19 -15.64 6.28
CA VAL A 30 -11.08 -16.31 4.99
C VAL A 30 -9.72 -16.02 4.40
N ILE A 31 -8.91 -17.04 4.16
CA ILE A 31 -7.67 -16.91 3.41
C ILE A 31 -8.00 -17.00 1.93
N VAL A 32 -7.82 -15.89 1.22
CA VAL A 32 -8.11 -15.79 -0.21
C VAL A 32 -6.94 -16.37 -1.00
N THR A 33 -7.19 -17.47 -1.68
CA THR A 33 -6.25 -18.16 -2.57
C THR A 33 -6.86 -18.42 -3.94
N ALA A 34 -8.19 -18.33 -4.04
CA ALA A 34 -8.96 -18.59 -5.25
C ALA A 34 -10.20 -17.69 -5.32
N GLU A 35 -10.84 -17.64 -6.48
CA GLU A 35 -12.07 -16.86 -6.71
C GLU A 35 -13.20 -17.26 -5.74
N THR A 36 -13.31 -18.55 -5.41
CA THR A 36 -14.31 -19.06 -4.46
C THR A 36 -14.16 -18.47 -3.07
N ASP A 37 -12.92 -18.29 -2.61
CA ASP A 37 -12.63 -17.72 -1.30
C ASP A 37 -12.98 -16.23 -1.29
N MET A 38 -12.64 -15.53 -2.38
CA MET A 38 -13.00 -14.11 -2.55
C MET A 38 -14.52 -13.90 -2.59
N ILE A 39 -15.26 -14.79 -3.26
CA ILE A 39 -16.73 -14.77 -3.27
C ILE A 39 -17.28 -15.00 -1.85
N GLU A 40 -16.73 -15.96 -1.10
CA GLU A 40 -17.15 -16.23 0.28
C GLU A 40 -16.97 -14.99 1.17
N ALA A 41 -15.79 -14.40 1.17
CA ALA A 41 -15.49 -13.21 1.97
C ALA A 41 -16.37 -12.02 1.58
N ALA A 42 -16.46 -11.72 0.28
CA ALA A 42 -17.18 -10.56 -0.25
C ALA A 42 -18.71 -10.68 -0.15
N ALA A 43 -19.25 -11.88 0.04
CA ALA A 43 -20.68 -12.10 0.29
C ALA A 43 -21.14 -11.58 1.66
N ARG A 44 -20.25 -11.17 2.55
CA ARG A 44 -20.52 -10.64 3.89
C ARG A 44 -19.82 -9.30 4.10
N ASP A 45 -20.33 -8.54 5.07
CA ASP A 45 -19.63 -7.33 5.51
C ASP A 45 -18.27 -7.74 6.08
N HIS A 46 -17.18 -7.16 5.58
CA HIS A 46 -15.82 -7.61 5.87
C HIS A 46 -14.81 -6.47 5.98
N VAL A 47 -13.64 -6.79 6.46
CA VAL A 47 -12.48 -5.91 6.61
C VAL A 47 -11.23 -6.63 6.10
N ALA A 48 -10.21 -5.86 5.70
CA ALA A 48 -8.91 -6.40 5.28
C ALA A 48 -7.87 -6.40 6.41
N ALA A 49 -8.15 -5.77 7.55
CA ALA A 49 -7.23 -5.71 8.66
C ALA A 49 -7.68 -6.61 9.82
N HIS A 50 -6.70 -7.16 10.53
CA HIS A 50 -6.87 -7.82 11.81
C HIS A 50 -6.92 -6.79 12.93
N PHE A 51 -7.78 -7.01 13.92
CA PHE A 51 -7.98 -6.11 15.05
C PHE A 51 -7.89 -6.86 16.37
N GLU A 52 -7.41 -6.19 17.42
CA GLU A 52 -7.41 -6.75 18.77
C GLU A 52 -8.81 -7.17 19.18
N GLY A 53 -8.95 -8.42 19.64
CA GLY A 53 -10.23 -9.02 20.03
C GLY A 53 -11.27 -9.09 18.90
N ASN A 54 -10.87 -9.01 17.63
CA ASN A 54 -11.75 -8.97 16.46
C ASN A 54 -12.73 -7.77 16.44
N ILE A 55 -12.40 -6.70 17.17
CA ILE A 55 -13.23 -5.49 17.27
C ILE A 55 -12.62 -4.41 16.38
N ARG A 56 -13.31 -4.08 15.29
CA ARG A 56 -12.89 -3.07 14.31
C ARG A 56 -12.76 -1.68 14.92
N SER A 57 -11.55 -1.17 14.98
CA SER A 57 -11.24 0.22 15.34
C SER A 57 -9.83 0.58 14.87
N ASN A 58 -9.57 1.85 14.58
CA ASN A 58 -8.20 2.28 14.26
C ASN A 58 -7.23 2.03 15.43
N ALA A 59 -7.68 2.22 16.67
CA ALA A 59 -6.85 1.99 17.86
C ALA A 59 -6.53 0.50 18.09
N GLY A 60 -7.38 -0.40 17.61
CA GLY A 60 -7.20 -1.84 17.73
C GLY A 60 -6.61 -2.49 16.47
N PHE A 61 -6.10 -1.72 15.51
CA PHE A 61 -5.42 -2.27 14.35
C PHE A 61 -4.22 -3.11 14.80
N ALA A 62 -4.18 -4.36 14.36
CA ALA A 62 -3.08 -5.27 14.67
C ALA A 62 -2.14 -5.44 13.47
N TRP A 63 -2.66 -5.83 12.33
CA TRP A 63 -1.92 -5.98 11.08
C TRP A 63 -2.86 -6.20 9.88
N SER A 64 -2.32 -6.10 8.66
CA SER A 64 -3.02 -6.46 7.42
C SER A 64 -2.04 -6.92 6.36
N ASP A 65 -2.44 -7.89 5.54
CA ASP A 65 -1.74 -8.38 4.34
C ASP A 65 -2.50 -8.05 3.05
N CYS A 66 -3.47 -7.13 3.15
CA CYS A 66 -4.28 -6.70 2.02
C CYS A 66 -4.67 -5.23 2.14
N VAL A 67 -4.40 -4.45 1.12
CA VAL A 67 -4.95 -3.09 0.98
C VAL A 67 -6.23 -3.13 0.18
N VAL A 68 -7.30 -2.54 0.72
CA VAL A 68 -8.55 -2.37 -0.01
C VAL A 68 -8.77 -0.90 -0.35
N MET A 69 -9.08 -0.64 -1.64
CA MET A 69 -9.39 0.69 -2.16
C MET A 69 -10.77 0.69 -2.82
N ASP A 70 -11.47 1.80 -2.69
CA ASP A 70 -12.79 2.00 -3.30
C ASP A 70 -12.66 2.76 -4.62
N ILE A 71 -13.33 2.29 -5.68
CA ILE A 71 -13.51 3.00 -6.94
C ILE A 71 -15.01 3.23 -7.15
N ASP A 72 -15.45 4.45 -6.91
CA ASP A 72 -16.84 4.89 -7.10
C ASP A 72 -17.04 5.63 -8.44
N ASN A 73 -15.97 6.00 -9.13
CA ASN A 73 -15.97 6.80 -10.36
C ASN A 73 -16.66 8.16 -10.20
N ASP A 74 -16.67 8.72 -9.00
CA ASP A 74 -17.32 10.00 -8.70
C ASP A 74 -16.43 11.22 -9.08
N HIS A 75 -15.18 10.98 -9.53
CA HIS A 75 -14.22 11.98 -10.01
C HIS A 75 -14.61 12.62 -11.35
N SER A 76 -15.44 11.95 -12.18
CA SER A 76 -15.90 12.48 -13.48
C SER A 76 -17.34 12.07 -13.80
N GLU A 77 -18.07 12.98 -14.48
CA GLU A 77 -19.37 12.68 -15.06
C GLU A 77 -19.28 12.08 -16.48
N GLN A 78 -18.08 12.01 -17.05
CA GLN A 78 -17.85 11.50 -18.41
C GLN A 78 -17.51 10.01 -18.37
N GLU A 79 -18.24 9.19 -19.13
CA GLU A 79 -18.07 7.72 -19.12
C GLU A 79 -16.67 7.27 -19.56
N GLN A 80 -16.03 8.03 -20.45
CA GLN A 80 -14.69 7.72 -20.92
C GLN A 80 -13.60 7.85 -19.86
N ASP A 81 -13.89 8.59 -18.77
CA ASP A 81 -12.96 8.79 -17.67
C ASP A 81 -13.14 7.74 -16.57
N TRP A 82 -14.23 6.95 -16.65
CA TRP A 82 -14.48 5.94 -15.64
C TRP A 82 -13.53 4.76 -15.77
N ILE A 83 -13.14 4.27 -14.64
CA ILE A 83 -12.28 3.09 -14.51
C ILE A 83 -13.17 1.87 -14.28
N ASP A 84 -12.92 0.83 -15.06
CA ASP A 84 -13.39 -0.53 -14.87
C ASP A 84 -12.18 -1.44 -14.52
N PRO A 85 -12.38 -2.71 -14.16
CA PRO A 85 -11.28 -3.62 -13.85
C PRO A 85 -10.24 -3.75 -14.97
N GLU A 86 -10.66 -3.77 -16.23
CA GLU A 86 -9.74 -3.82 -17.39
C GLU A 86 -8.98 -2.50 -17.56
N GLY A 87 -9.61 -1.37 -17.23
CA GLY A 87 -8.96 -0.06 -17.15
C GLY A 87 -7.86 -0.04 -16.11
N LEU A 88 -8.12 -0.63 -14.95
CA LEU A 88 -7.14 -0.75 -13.89
C LEU A 88 -5.94 -1.62 -14.28
N VAL A 89 -6.15 -2.72 -15.02
CA VAL A 89 -5.05 -3.54 -15.58
C VAL A 89 -4.13 -2.70 -16.46
N ARG A 90 -4.68 -1.79 -17.26
CA ARG A 90 -3.84 -0.92 -18.13
C ARG A 90 -2.97 0.06 -17.33
N LEU A 91 -3.43 0.46 -16.15
CA LEU A 91 -2.71 1.38 -15.27
C LEU A 91 -1.72 0.68 -14.34
N LEU A 92 -2.04 -0.56 -13.94
CA LEU A 92 -1.27 -1.38 -13.01
C LEU A 92 -1.00 -2.77 -13.60
N PRO A 93 -0.35 -2.89 -14.78
CA PRO A 93 -0.24 -4.15 -15.50
C PRO A 93 0.59 -5.21 -14.74
N ASP A 94 1.54 -4.78 -13.92
CA ASP A 94 2.45 -5.66 -13.21
C ASP A 94 2.00 -5.96 -11.77
N VAL A 95 0.98 -5.24 -11.25
CA VAL A 95 0.51 -5.39 -9.86
C VAL A 95 -0.59 -6.43 -9.78
N GLU A 96 -0.47 -7.39 -8.86
CA GLU A 96 -1.54 -8.35 -8.60
C GLU A 96 -2.68 -7.72 -7.82
N PHE A 97 -3.93 -7.94 -8.26
CA PHE A 97 -5.11 -7.47 -7.54
C PHE A 97 -6.37 -8.28 -7.86
N TRP A 98 -7.34 -8.14 -6.97
CA TRP A 98 -8.70 -8.63 -7.13
C TRP A 98 -9.67 -7.45 -7.16
N CYS A 99 -10.73 -7.54 -7.96
CA CYS A 99 -11.83 -6.58 -7.93
C CYS A 99 -13.13 -7.29 -7.60
N VAL A 100 -13.97 -6.63 -6.79
CA VAL A 100 -15.34 -7.10 -6.52
C VAL A 100 -16.30 -5.93 -6.67
N ASN A 101 -17.39 -6.13 -7.39
CA ASN A 101 -18.44 -5.13 -7.55
C ASN A 101 -18.98 -4.66 -6.19
N SER A 102 -19.19 -3.35 -6.04
CA SER A 102 -19.88 -2.81 -4.87
C SER A 102 -21.38 -3.04 -4.94
N ARG A 103 -22.10 -2.85 -3.81
CA ARG A 103 -23.58 -2.93 -3.77
C ARG A 103 -24.26 -1.91 -4.70
N SER A 104 -23.60 -0.80 -4.98
CA SER A 104 -24.10 0.27 -5.86
C SER A 104 -23.49 0.23 -7.26
N ASN A 105 -22.85 -0.89 -7.63
CA ASN A 105 -22.33 -1.07 -8.97
C ASN A 105 -23.44 -0.96 -10.02
N MET A 106 -23.24 -0.15 -11.06
CA MET A 106 -24.19 0.11 -12.14
C MET A 106 -25.59 0.56 -11.65
N ALA A 107 -25.64 1.18 -10.46
CA ALA A 107 -26.86 1.76 -9.89
C ALA A 107 -26.71 3.28 -9.70
N GLN A 108 -27.82 4.00 -9.72
CA GLN A 108 -27.82 5.40 -9.33
C GLN A 108 -27.54 5.53 -7.82
N LYS A 109 -26.67 6.47 -7.43
CA LYS A 109 -26.29 6.74 -6.03
C LYS A 109 -26.39 8.25 -5.78
N GLY A 110 -27.44 8.69 -5.07
CA GLY A 110 -27.69 10.12 -4.90
C GLY A 110 -27.91 10.81 -6.25
N ASP A 111 -27.18 11.87 -6.53
CA ASP A 111 -27.23 12.62 -7.80
C ASP A 111 -26.37 12.01 -8.88
N PHE A 112 -25.53 11.03 -8.55
CA PHE A 112 -24.66 10.35 -9.53
C PHE A 112 -25.43 9.28 -10.28
N ARG A 113 -25.35 9.30 -11.62
CA ARG A 113 -25.93 8.28 -12.50
C ARG A 113 -25.27 6.92 -12.28
N ALA A 114 -25.90 5.87 -12.82
CA ALA A 114 -25.35 4.52 -12.81
C ALA A 114 -23.96 4.49 -13.48
N ARG A 115 -22.99 3.93 -12.78
CA ARG A 115 -21.58 3.83 -13.21
C ARG A 115 -20.90 2.63 -12.57
N PRO A 116 -19.76 2.13 -13.10
CA PRO A 116 -18.98 1.08 -12.47
C PRO A 116 -18.56 1.50 -11.06
N ARG A 117 -18.82 0.65 -10.05
CA ARG A 117 -18.36 0.83 -8.68
C ARG A 117 -17.91 -0.50 -8.13
N PHE A 118 -16.69 -0.54 -7.63
CA PHE A 118 -16.09 -1.78 -7.13
C PHE A 118 -15.00 -1.50 -6.10
N HIS A 119 -14.68 -2.52 -5.34
CA HIS A 119 -13.55 -2.51 -4.41
C HIS A 119 -12.38 -3.26 -5.04
N VAL A 120 -11.17 -2.76 -4.84
CA VAL A 120 -9.94 -3.40 -5.30
C VAL A 120 -9.16 -3.88 -4.09
N TYR A 121 -8.74 -5.13 -4.11
CA TYR A 121 -7.99 -5.80 -3.05
C TYR A 121 -6.59 -6.10 -3.58
N PHE A 122 -5.59 -5.49 -2.95
CA PHE A 122 -4.20 -5.65 -3.30
C PHE A 122 -3.51 -6.47 -2.23
N PRO A 123 -3.01 -7.69 -2.54
CA PRO A 123 -2.09 -8.39 -1.65
C PRO A 123 -0.84 -7.53 -1.39
N ILE A 124 -0.41 -7.49 -0.15
CA ILE A 124 0.81 -6.80 0.30
C ILE A 124 1.59 -7.70 1.24
N ALA A 125 2.85 -7.38 1.51
CA ALA A 125 3.54 -7.95 2.67
C ALA A 125 2.77 -7.60 3.96
N PRO A 126 2.72 -8.49 4.97
CA PRO A 126 2.04 -8.19 6.23
C PRO A 126 2.57 -6.92 6.87
N GLU A 127 1.68 -5.95 7.13
CA GLU A 127 2.01 -4.66 7.72
C GLU A 127 1.33 -4.49 9.08
N ALA A 128 2.12 -4.34 10.13
CA ALA A 128 1.64 -4.16 11.51
C ALA A 128 1.61 -2.69 11.97
N SER A 129 2.24 -1.78 11.23
CA SER A 129 2.18 -0.36 11.50
C SER A 129 0.94 0.27 10.85
N ILE A 130 0.01 0.77 11.66
CA ILE A 130 -1.18 1.47 11.15
C ILE A 130 -0.80 2.69 10.29
N ASP A 131 0.26 3.40 10.65
CA ASP A 131 0.71 4.58 9.91
C ASP A 131 1.30 4.18 8.55
N ALA A 132 2.10 3.11 8.49
CA ALA A 132 2.64 2.58 7.24
C ALA A 132 1.51 2.09 6.33
N TYR A 133 0.55 1.32 6.85
CA TYR A 133 -0.62 0.84 6.13
C TYR A 133 -1.47 1.98 5.54
N VAL A 134 -1.79 3.00 6.34
CA VAL A 134 -2.55 4.18 5.89
C VAL A 134 -1.75 5.00 4.88
N ASN A 135 -0.43 5.12 5.07
CA ASN A 135 0.43 5.83 4.13
C ASN A 135 0.53 5.13 2.78
N LEU A 136 0.53 3.79 2.75
CA LEU A 136 0.47 3.03 1.50
C LEU A 136 -0.82 3.35 0.72
N LYS A 137 -1.98 3.35 1.39
CA LYS A 137 -3.27 3.74 0.79
C LYS A 137 -3.25 5.18 0.28
N ARG A 138 -2.73 6.12 1.07
CA ARG A 138 -2.58 7.53 0.68
C ARG A 138 -1.65 7.72 -0.52
N SER A 139 -0.55 6.99 -0.55
CA SER A 139 0.37 7.02 -1.67
C SER A 139 -0.33 6.60 -2.95
N LEU A 140 -1.07 5.49 -2.93
CA LEU A 140 -1.81 5.02 -4.10
C LEU A 140 -2.88 6.04 -4.54
N ALA A 141 -3.67 6.60 -3.62
CA ALA A 141 -4.66 7.63 -3.93
C ALA A 141 -4.02 8.92 -4.49
N SER A 142 -2.78 9.23 -4.11
CA SER A 142 -2.06 10.39 -4.67
C SER A 142 -1.59 10.18 -6.12
N TYR A 143 -1.48 8.94 -6.58
CA TYR A 143 -1.16 8.62 -7.98
C TYR A 143 -2.40 8.59 -8.89
N PHE A 144 -3.57 8.27 -8.31
CA PHE A 144 -4.79 8.05 -9.06
C PHE A 144 -5.99 8.70 -8.37
N ASP A 145 -6.57 9.71 -8.96
CA ASP A 145 -7.68 10.50 -8.45
C ASP A 145 -9.03 9.80 -8.47
N PHE A 146 -9.11 8.62 -9.07
CA PHE A 146 -10.32 7.79 -9.08
C PHE A 146 -10.50 6.94 -7.82
N PHE A 147 -9.51 6.83 -6.94
CA PHE A 147 -9.68 6.19 -5.63
C PHE A 147 -10.35 7.13 -4.63
N ASP A 148 -11.32 6.63 -3.87
CA ASP A 148 -12.03 7.41 -2.86
C ASP A 148 -11.09 7.80 -1.70
N GLU A 149 -10.76 9.10 -1.61
CA GLU A 149 -9.92 9.65 -0.54
C GLU A 149 -10.55 9.56 0.86
N HIS A 150 -11.89 9.36 0.96
CA HIS A 150 -12.59 9.19 2.23
C HIS A 150 -12.54 7.75 2.77
N ALA A 151 -11.95 6.81 2.00
CA ALA A 151 -11.86 5.39 2.32
C ALA A 151 -10.46 4.93 2.73
N LEU A 152 -9.60 5.85 3.19
CA LEU A 152 -8.17 5.56 3.43
C LEU A 152 -7.84 5.13 4.87
N ASP A 153 -8.81 5.10 5.79
CA ASP A 153 -8.56 4.65 7.15
C ASP A 153 -8.28 3.14 7.24
N ALA A 154 -7.54 2.73 8.28
CA ALA A 154 -7.17 1.33 8.47
C ALA A 154 -8.35 0.46 8.92
N ALA A 155 -9.33 1.06 9.58
CA ALA A 155 -10.53 0.36 10.06
C ALA A 155 -11.68 0.39 9.04
N ARG A 156 -11.39 0.66 7.75
CA ARG A 156 -12.40 0.64 6.69
C ARG A 156 -13.06 -0.73 6.62
N PHE A 157 -14.40 -0.76 6.70
CA PHE A 157 -15.15 -1.96 6.39
C PHE A 157 -15.84 -1.85 5.03
N ILE A 158 -16.04 -2.98 4.41
CA ILE A 158 -16.66 -3.12 3.10
C ILE A 158 -18.00 -3.84 3.30
N PHE A 159 -19.04 -3.30 2.71
CA PHE A 159 -20.33 -3.97 2.72
C PHE A 159 -20.34 -5.20 1.82
N GLY A 160 -20.88 -6.28 2.33
CA GLY A 160 -21.09 -7.51 1.57
C GLY A 160 -22.05 -7.32 0.39
N VAL A 161 -21.86 -8.12 -0.64
CA VAL A 161 -22.66 -8.13 -1.85
C VAL A 161 -23.34 -9.49 -1.98
N SER A 162 -24.66 -9.52 -2.20
CA SER A 162 -25.41 -10.80 -2.31
C SER A 162 -24.98 -11.68 -3.49
N THR A 163 -24.43 -11.07 -4.53
CA THR A 163 -23.92 -11.75 -5.71
C THR A 163 -22.58 -11.13 -6.11
N PRO A 164 -21.48 -11.51 -5.45
CA PRO A 164 -20.16 -10.99 -5.79
C PRO A 164 -19.77 -11.38 -7.21
N GLN A 165 -19.36 -10.38 -7.98
CA GLN A 165 -18.71 -10.57 -9.28
C GLN A 165 -17.23 -10.27 -9.08
N VAL A 166 -16.41 -11.30 -9.24
CA VAL A 166 -14.97 -11.23 -8.97
C VAL A 166 -14.21 -11.13 -10.28
N PHE A 167 -13.24 -10.23 -10.32
CA PHE A 167 -12.27 -10.13 -11.39
C PHE A 167 -10.89 -10.26 -10.75
N PHE A 168 -10.02 -11.10 -11.32
CA PHE A 168 -8.65 -11.31 -10.85
C PHE A 168 -7.66 -10.91 -11.92
N HIS A 169 -6.70 -10.09 -11.56
CA HIS A 169 -5.52 -9.78 -12.37
C HIS A 169 -4.26 -10.33 -11.72
N LYS A 170 -3.58 -11.21 -12.45
CA LYS A 170 -2.29 -11.76 -12.03
C LYS A 170 -1.19 -10.75 -12.36
N GLY A 171 -0.57 -10.21 -11.32
CA GLY A 171 0.63 -9.39 -11.43
C GLY A 171 1.90 -10.12 -11.03
N GLU A 172 3.04 -9.54 -11.32
CA GLU A 172 4.36 -10.04 -10.93
C GLU A 172 4.81 -9.51 -9.58
N ILE A 173 4.32 -8.32 -9.20
CA ILE A 173 4.67 -7.61 -7.96
C ILE A 173 3.43 -7.30 -7.10
N THR A 174 3.66 -7.00 -5.83
CA THR A 174 2.64 -6.51 -4.89
C THR A 174 2.48 -4.99 -4.99
N LEU A 175 1.42 -4.44 -4.35
CA LEU A 175 1.20 -3.01 -4.33
C LEU A 175 2.30 -2.25 -3.60
N ASP A 176 2.74 -2.75 -2.46
CA ASP A 176 3.81 -2.16 -1.65
C ASP A 176 5.15 -2.13 -2.41
N GLU A 177 5.49 -3.20 -3.14
CA GLU A 177 6.64 -3.24 -4.06
C GLU A 177 6.50 -2.18 -5.16
N TRP A 178 5.32 -2.07 -5.80
CA TRP A 178 5.05 -1.08 -6.83
C TRP A 178 5.18 0.36 -6.32
N VAL A 179 4.64 0.64 -5.13
CA VAL A 179 4.74 1.96 -4.50
C VAL A 179 6.20 2.25 -4.14
N ALA A 180 6.92 1.28 -3.58
CA ALA A 180 8.33 1.41 -3.26
C ALA A 180 9.16 1.72 -4.51
N GLU A 181 8.98 0.98 -5.61
CA GLU A 181 9.67 1.25 -6.88
C GLU A 181 9.40 2.67 -7.40
N ARG A 182 8.16 3.16 -7.28
CA ARG A 182 7.82 4.50 -7.76
C ARG A 182 8.36 5.60 -6.86
N ILE A 183 8.36 5.40 -5.56
CA ILE A 183 9.10 6.26 -4.64
C ILE A 183 10.58 6.28 -5.06
N TYR A 184 11.19 5.12 -5.34
CA TYR A 184 12.56 5.03 -5.84
C TYR A 184 12.74 5.72 -7.19
N ARG A 185 11.89 5.43 -8.20
CA ARG A 185 11.97 6.08 -9.52
C ARG A 185 11.78 7.58 -9.44
N ASN A 186 10.86 8.08 -8.62
CA ASN A 186 10.72 9.52 -8.35
C ASN A 186 11.96 10.10 -7.63
N LEU A 187 12.69 9.26 -6.92
CA LEU A 187 13.98 9.61 -6.33
C LEU A 187 15.12 9.59 -7.38
N GLU A 188 15.00 8.72 -8.40
CA GLU A 188 15.98 8.52 -9.49
C GLU A 188 15.63 9.25 -10.78
N VAL A 189 14.43 9.87 -10.93
CA VAL A 189 14.12 10.66 -12.13
C VAL A 189 15.12 11.82 -12.24
N GLU A 190 16.17 11.55 -12.97
CA GLU A 190 17.10 12.54 -13.46
C GLU A 190 16.31 13.60 -14.22
N GLY A 191 16.31 14.83 -13.71
CA GLY A 191 15.92 15.99 -14.48
C GLY A 191 14.56 16.63 -14.18
N ALA A 192 13.70 16.11 -13.32
CA ALA A 192 12.51 16.85 -12.91
C ALA A 192 12.89 17.92 -11.87
N SER A 193 12.75 19.20 -12.21
CA SER A 193 13.00 20.29 -11.27
C SER A 193 12.01 20.26 -10.11
N ILE A 194 12.51 20.52 -8.90
CA ILE A 194 11.70 20.59 -7.67
C ILE A 194 11.31 22.06 -7.47
N ALA A 195 10.03 22.36 -7.68
CA ALA A 195 9.53 23.73 -7.66
C ALA A 195 9.56 24.36 -6.25
N GLU A 196 9.65 25.68 -6.20
CA GLU A 196 9.51 26.46 -4.98
C GLU A 196 8.20 26.11 -4.23
N GLY A 197 8.28 26.02 -2.91
CA GLY A 197 7.15 25.61 -2.05
C GLY A 197 7.13 24.12 -1.72
N SER A 198 7.65 23.24 -2.59
CA SER A 198 7.74 21.79 -2.32
C SER A 198 9.15 21.32 -1.96
N ARG A 199 10.19 22.15 -2.16
CA ARG A 199 11.61 21.79 -2.02
C ARG A 199 11.95 21.18 -0.68
N ASN A 200 11.63 21.87 0.42
CA ASN A 200 11.96 21.44 1.78
C ASN A 200 11.29 20.12 2.15
N ALA A 201 10.01 19.95 1.81
CA ALA A 201 9.27 18.73 2.09
C ALA A 201 9.82 17.53 1.28
N THR A 202 10.09 17.76 -0.02
CA THR A 202 10.65 16.73 -0.90
C THR A 202 12.04 16.31 -0.46
N LEU A 203 12.94 17.26 -0.20
CA LEU A 203 14.31 16.95 0.23
C LEU A 203 14.36 16.34 1.65
N SER A 204 13.48 16.74 2.56
CA SER A 204 13.42 16.14 3.91
C SER A 204 13.02 14.68 3.84
N ARG A 205 12.01 14.35 3.03
CA ARG A 205 11.58 12.96 2.81
C ARG A 205 12.68 12.14 2.14
N TYR A 206 13.27 12.69 1.07
CA TYR A 206 14.38 12.04 0.37
C TYR A 206 15.56 11.74 1.28
N ALA A 207 16.02 12.74 2.05
CA ALA A 207 17.12 12.57 2.99
C ALA A 207 16.83 11.49 4.06
N ALA A 208 15.60 11.43 4.57
CA ALA A 208 15.19 10.39 5.53
C ALA A 208 15.28 8.99 4.89
N CYS A 209 14.73 8.79 3.70
CA CYS A 209 14.79 7.50 3.00
C CYS A 209 16.23 7.06 2.70
N VAL A 210 17.05 7.97 2.17
CA VAL A 210 18.46 7.68 1.86
C VAL A 210 19.26 7.31 3.12
N LEU A 211 19.03 8.01 4.23
CA LEU A 211 19.71 7.74 5.49
C LEU A 211 19.27 6.43 6.15
N ILE A 212 17.99 6.07 6.04
CA ILE A 212 17.48 4.77 6.51
C ILE A 212 18.11 3.64 5.71
N ARG A 213 18.24 3.78 4.39
CA ARG A 213 18.75 2.74 3.51
C ARG A 213 20.29 2.60 3.51
N HIS A 214 21.01 3.72 3.54
CA HIS A 214 22.47 3.74 3.36
C HIS A 214 23.22 4.15 4.62
N GLY A 215 22.50 4.35 5.74
CA GLY A 215 23.08 4.89 6.95
C GLY A 215 23.60 6.32 6.75
N VAL A 216 24.33 6.82 7.75
CA VAL A 216 25.05 8.10 7.65
C VAL A 216 26.39 7.86 6.93
N SER A 217 26.38 7.92 5.61
CA SER A 217 27.51 7.60 4.74
C SER A 217 27.76 8.71 3.72
N ASP A 218 28.97 8.72 3.12
CA ASP A 218 29.31 9.62 2.03
C ASP A 218 28.41 9.40 0.80
N GLN A 219 28.03 8.16 0.55
CA GLN A 219 27.07 7.80 -0.52
C GLN A 219 25.71 8.44 -0.27
N ALA A 220 25.16 8.30 0.93
CA ALA A 220 23.90 8.93 1.31
C ALA A 220 23.97 10.46 1.14
N ARG A 221 25.09 11.06 1.54
CA ARG A 221 25.30 12.50 1.39
C ARG A 221 25.34 12.93 -0.07
N LEU A 222 26.03 12.18 -0.92
CA LEU A 222 26.13 12.45 -2.36
C LEU A 222 24.75 12.37 -3.03
N LEU A 223 23.97 11.32 -2.74
CA LEU A 223 22.61 11.15 -3.26
C LEU A 223 21.74 12.35 -2.87
N PHE A 224 21.79 12.79 -1.61
CA PHE A 224 21.06 13.96 -1.16
C PHE A 224 21.46 15.25 -1.89
N GLN A 225 22.75 15.46 -2.11
CA GLN A 225 23.28 16.65 -2.82
C GLN A 225 22.80 16.64 -4.28
N ASN A 226 22.92 15.53 -4.99
CA ASN A 226 22.45 15.40 -6.36
C ASN A 226 20.94 15.69 -6.48
N LYS A 227 20.15 15.24 -5.51
CA LYS A 227 18.71 15.54 -5.50
C LYS A 227 18.43 17.02 -5.22
N ALA A 228 19.24 17.66 -4.39
CA ALA A 228 19.11 19.09 -4.07
C ALA A 228 19.42 20.01 -5.28
N GLU A 229 20.29 19.56 -6.19
CA GLU A 229 20.61 20.27 -7.45
C GLU A 229 19.39 20.42 -8.37
N LEU A 230 18.38 19.57 -8.22
CA LEU A 230 17.12 19.65 -8.98
C LEU A 230 16.16 20.73 -8.48
N CYS A 231 16.48 21.44 -7.40
CA CYS A 231 15.60 22.47 -6.83
C CYS A 231 15.67 23.78 -7.64
N GLU A 232 14.50 24.29 -8.01
CA GLU A 232 14.37 25.58 -8.73
C GLU A 232 13.41 26.54 -7.98
N PRO A 233 13.94 27.69 -7.48
CA PRO A 233 15.35 28.07 -7.36
C PRO A 233 16.12 27.17 -6.37
N PRO A 234 17.45 27.07 -6.46
CA PRO A 234 18.26 26.27 -5.54
C PRO A 234 18.05 26.68 -4.07
N LEU A 235 18.20 25.72 -3.15
CA LEU A 235 18.26 26.02 -1.72
C LEU A 235 19.68 26.49 -1.34
N ASP A 236 19.74 27.34 -0.33
CA ASP A 236 21.02 27.73 0.23
C ASP A 236 21.67 26.60 1.06
N THR A 237 22.97 26.69 1.29
CA THR A 237 23.72 25.67 2.03
C THR A 237 23.21 25.50 3.46
N LYS A 238 22.69 26.56 4.10
CA LYS A 238 22.20 26.49 5.48
C LYS A 238 20.85 25.73 5.54
N GLU A 239 20.00 25.93 4.55
CA GLU A 239 18.76 25.19 4.42
C GLU A 239 19.03 23.70 4.18
N LEU A 240 19.93 23.37 3.25
CA LEU A 240 20.35 21.99 2.97
C LEU A 240 20.94 21.30 4.21
N GLU A 241 21.83 21.98 4.94
CA GLU A 241 22.40 21.46 6.18
C GLU A 241 21.35 21.28 7.28
N SER A 242 20.35 22.15 7.34
CA SER A 242 19.24 22.03 8.29
C SER A 242 18.39 20.81 8.00
N ILE A 243 18.04 20.58 6.73
CA ILE A 243 17.29 19.42 6.27
C ILE A 243 18.06 18.13 6.58
N TRP A 244 19.33 18.05 6.19
CA TRP A 244 20.18 16.90 6.44
C TRP A 244 20.30 16.55 7.92
N ARG A 245 20.55 17.54 8.75
CA ARG A 245 20.66 17.35 10.21
C ARG A 245 19.35 16.83 10.81
N SER A 246 18.22 17.33 10.34
CA SER A 246 16.90 16.88 10.81
C SER A 246 16.63 15.43 10.39
N ALA A 247 16.95 15.09 9.15
CA ALA A 247 16.82 13.73 8.64
C ALA A 247 17.77 12.75 9.35
N THR A 248 19.00 13.16 9.65
CA THR A 248 19.96 12.34 10.42
C THR A 248 19.43 12.03 11.83
N LYS A 249 18.83 13.01 12.51
CA LYS A 249 18.19 12.77 13.82
C LYS A 249 17.02 11.83 13.73
N PHE A 250 16.22 11.92 12.68
CA PHE A 250 15.11 11.02 12.43
C PHE A 250 15.61 9.60 12.16
N ALA A 251 16.59 9.42 11.26
CA ALA A 251 17.17 8.11 10.96
C ALA A 251 17.81 7.47 12.21
N ALA A 252 18.48 8.26 13.06
CA ALA A 252 19.02 7.76 14.32
C ALA A 252 17.92 7.29 15.29
N LYS A 253 16.75 7.95 15.28
CA LYS A 253 15.60 7.50 16.08
C LYS A 253 15.02 6.19 15.55
N VAL A 254 14.93 6.04 14.22
CA VAL A 254 14.50 4.80 13.57
C VAL A 254 15.48 3.67 13.88
N ALA A 255 16.78 3.92 13.73
CA ALA A 255 17.83 2.93 14.03
C ALA A 255 17.92 2.52 15.52
N ALA A 256 17.32 3.28 16.42
CA ALA A 256 17.22 2.93 17.84
C ALA A 256 16.00 2.05 18.15
N ASP A 257 15.10 1.84 17.19
CA ASP A 257 13.98 0.92 17.33
C ASP A 257 14.50 -0.53 17.33
N PRO A 258 14.12 -1.37 18.31
CA PRO A 258 14.55 -2.78 18.35
C PRO A 258 14.11 -3.59 17.13
N ALA A 259 13.09 -3.13 16.39
CA ALA A 259 12.60 -3.76 15.18
C ALA A 259 13.32 -3.30 13.90
N TYR A 260 14.25 -2.32 14.02
CA TYR A 260 14.97 -1.83 12.84
C TYR A 260 16.03 -2.84 12.39
N ILE A 261 15.98 -3.19 11.10
CA ILE A 261 17.01 -3.99 10.43
C ILE A 261 17.99 -3.05 9.73
N THR A 262 19.27 -3.25 9.96
CA THR A 262 20.30 -2.47 9.28
C THR A 262 20.36 -2.80 7.79
N PRO A 263 20.84 -1.89 6.93
CA PRO A 263 21.01 -2.16 5.50
C PRO A 263 21.82 -3.43 5.21
N GLU A 264 22.88 -3.68 6.00
CA GLU A 264 23.75 -4.86 5.86
C GLU A 264 23.01 -6.15 6.25
N GLU A 265 22.22 -6.11 7.31
CA GLU A 265 21.38 -7.25 7.71
C GLU A 265 20.30 -7.51 6.66
N TYR A 266 19.67 -6.47 6.11
CA TYR A 266 18.69 -6.59 5.03
C TYR A 266 19.31 -7.24 3.77
N GLU A 267 20.46 -6.76 3.31
CA GLU A 267 21.17 -7.34 2.17
C GLU A 267 21.57 -8.80 2.43
N SER A 268 21.96 -9.11 3.67
CA SER A 268 22.27 -10.49 4.08
C SER A 268 21.03 -11.38 4.00
N LEU A 269 19.89 -10.93 4.50
CA LEU A 269 18.62 -11.67 4.46
C LEU A 269 18.16 -11.89 3.01
N MET A 270 18.23 -10.87 2.16
CA MET A 270 17.85 -10.95 0.75
C MET A 270 18.80 -11.81 -0.09
N SER A 271 20.03 -12.03 0.37
CA SER A 271 21.01 -12.92 -0.30
C SER A 271 20.81 -14.41 0.02
N ILE A 272 20.01 -14.73 1.04
CA ILE A 272 19.70 -16.11 1.42
C ILE A 272 18.72 -16.69 0.40
N LYS A 273 19.15 -17.71 -0.34
CA LYS A 273 18.28 -18.37 -1.33
C LYS A 273 17.17 -19.17 -0.62
N PRO A 274 15.95 -19.20 -1.19
CA PRO A 274 14.80 -19.92 -0.60
C PRO A 274 15.07 -21.42 -0.32
N GLU A 275 15.93 -22.04 -1.09
CA GLU A 275 16.34 -23.46 -0.92
C GLU A 275 17.06 -23.76 0.41
N HIS A 276 17.45 -22.77 1.18
CA HIS A 276 18.06 -22.92 2.51
C HIS A 276 17.03 -22.91 3.64
N PHE A 277 15.77 -22.61 3.35
CA PHE A 277 14.67 -22.69 4.31
C PHE A 277 13.98 -24.03 4.18
N THR A 278 14.32 -25.00 5.03
CA THR A 278 13.73 -26.33 5.03
C THR A 278 12.43 -26.47 5.82
N ASP A 279 12.04 -25.44 6.54
CA ASP A 279 10.75 -25.30 7.23
C ASP A 279 10.30 -23.83 7.14
N VAL A 280 8.97 -23.60 7.23
CA VAL A 280 8.38 -22.26 7.40
C VAL A 280 8.77 -21.78 8.78
N ASP A 281 9.99 -21.35 8.89
CA ASP A 281 10.61 -20.99 10.15
C ASP A 281 10.29 -19.56 10.51
N GLN A 282 10.27 -19.31 11.81
CA GLN A 282 10.19 -17.97 12.40
C GLN A 282 11.12 -16.95 11.73
N ALA A 283 12.22 -17.40 11.11
CA ALA A 283 13.11 -16.56 10.34
C ALA A 283 12.48 -15.98 9.06
N SER A 284 11.60 -16.72 8.37
CA SER A 284 10.87 -16.20 7.19
C SER A 284 9.80 -15.19 7.61
N VAL A 285 9.14 -15.44 8.74
CA VAL A 285 8.17 -14.50 9.35
C VAL A 285 8.90 -13.25 9.82
N LEU A 286 10.03 -13.40 10.50
CA LEU A 286 10.88 -12.29 10.93
C LEU A 286 11.43 -11.48 9.76
N ALA A 287 11.87 -12.11 8.68
CA ALA A 287 12.35 -11.38 7.49
C ALA A 287 11.23 -10.55 6.84
N LEU A 288 9.99 -11.04 6.85
CA LEU A 288 8.82 -10.31 6.38
C LEU A 288 8.35 -9.21 7.34
N GLU A 289 8.45 -9.44 8.66
CA GLU A 289 8.15 -8.43 9.68
C GLU A 289 9.15 -7.26 9.70
N TYR A 290 10.35 -7.48 9.22
CA TYR A 290 11.44 -6.50 9.29
C TYR A 290 11.84 -5.90 7.93
N ALA A 291 11.28 -6.38 6.82
CA ALA A 291 11.50 -5.78 5.50
C ALA A 291 10.61 -4.55 5.22
N ASN A 292 9.80 -4.12 6.21
CA ASN A 292 8.89 -2.98 6.13
C ASN A 292 9.36 -1.79 6.97
#